data_49ba3c49f13326571c6e29204f80cbd8
#
_entry.id   49ba3c49f13326571c6e29204f80cbd8
#
_cell.length_a   1.000
_cell.length_b   1.000
_cell.length_c   1.000
_cell.angle_alpha   90.00
_cell.angle_beta   90.00
_cell.angle_gamma   90.00
#
_symmetry.space_group_name_H-M   'P 1'
#
loop_
_entity.id
_entity.type
_entity.pdbx_description
1 polymer ?
#
loop_
_entity_poly.entity_id
_entity_poly.type
_entity_poly.pdbx_seq_one_letter_code
_entity_poly.pdbx_strand_id
1 'polypeptide(L)'
;PVDQGIEHSAGASFAPNPDFFDPENIVRLAIEGGCNGVASTLGVLGAVSRKYAHKIPFVVKFNHNEFLSYPNTYDQTLFADVEQAFEMGACAVGATVYFGSAESRRQIWEVSQMFKRAHELGMATILWCYLRNNAFKQGDTDYHVSADMSGQANHLGVTIEADIIKQKMAENNGGFNALKFSKTSSKVYSELTTDHPIDLVRYQVACCHMGRAGM
;
A
#
# COMPACT_ATOMS: atom_id res chain seq x y z
N PRO A 1 -5.07 6.79 -5.02
CA PRO A 1 -3.67 7.27 -5.10
C PRO A 1 -3.30 7.58 -6.55
N VAL A 2 -2.45 8.58 -6.74
CA VAL A 2 -1.99 9.04 -8.05
C VAL A 2 -0.47 9.14 -8.07
N ASP A 3 0.17 8.01 -8.09
CA ASP A 3 1.62 7.85 -8.07
C ASP A 3 2.17 7.12 -9.32
N GLN A 4 1.35 6.97 -10.36
CA GLN A 4 1.72 6.26 -11.58
C GLN A 4 2.97 6.82 -12.27
N GLY A 5 3.19 8.12 -12.15
CA GLY A 5 4.35 8.76 -12.78
C GLY A 5 5.68 8.24 -12.25
N ILE A 6 5.81 8.01 -10.95
CA ILE A 6 7.06 7.51 -10.36
C ILE A 6 7.20 5.99 -10.49
N GLU A 7 6.12 5.24 -10.37
CA GLU A 7 6.16 3.76 -10.36
C GLU A 7 5.90 3.14 -11.75
N HIS A 8 5.84 3.93 -12.80
CA HIS A 8 5.59 3.45 -14.16
C HIS A 8 6.48 4.20 -15.18
N SER A 9 5.90 5.05 -16.01
CA SER A 9 6.59 5.63 -17.15
C SER A 9 6.51 7.17 -17.17
N ALA A 10 6.61 7.79 -16.01
CA ALA A 10 6.56 9.26 -15.88
C ALA A 10 5.38 9.86 -16.67
N GLY A 11 5.64 10.88 -17.47
CA GLY A 11 4.61 11.54 -18.27
C GLY A 11 3.82 10.59 -19.17
N ALA A 12 4.44 9.56 -19.72
CA ALA A 12 3.75 8.61 -20.61
C ALA A 12 2.60 7.87 -19.93
N SER A 13 2.63 7.72 -18.61
CA SER A 13 1.51 7.14 -17.84
C SER A 13 0.22 7.96 -17.93
N PHE A 14 0.32 9.24 -18.22
CA PHE A 14 -0.80 10.17 -18.29
C PHE A 14 -1.22 10.48 -19.75
N ALA A 15 -0.51 9.96 -20.74
CA ALA A 15 -0.79 10.25 -22.15
C ALA A 15 -2.27 9.98 -22.56
N PRO A 16 -2.97 8.94 -22.03
CA PRO A 16 -4.38 8.75 -22.31
C PRO A 16 -5.29 9.88 -21.78
N ASN A 17 -4.84 10.60 -20.74
CA ASN A 17 -5.54 11.73 -20.12
C ASN A 17 -4.54 12.88 -19.87
N PRO A 18 -4.22 13.66 -20.90
CA PRO A 18 -3.16 14.68 -20.82
C PRO A 18 -3.35 15.73 -19.73
N ASP A 19 -4.58 16.01 -19.32
CA ASP A 19 -4.88 16.94 -18.21
C ASP A 19 -4.21 16.51 -16.89
N PHE A 20 -3.91 15.21 -16.72
CA PHE A 20 -3.28 14.68 -15.52
C PHE A 20 -1.75 14.85 -15.49
N PHE A 21 -1.15 15.43 -16.54
CA PHE A 21 0.24 15.93 -16.44
C PHE A 21 0.36 17.08 -15.43
N ASP A 22 -0.70 17.86 -15.25
CA ASP A 22 -0.75 18.86 -14.20
C ASP A 22 -1.32 18.23 -12.89
N PRO A 23 -0.52 18.15 -11.81
CA PRO A 23 -0.97 17.58 -10.54
C PRO A 23 -2.17 18.33 -9.93
N GLU A 24 -2.36 19.62 -10.25
CA GLU A 24 -3.52 20.37 -9.79
C GLU A 24 -4.83 19.76 -10.30
N ASN A 25 -4.86 19.33 -11.56
CA ASN A 25 -6.06 18.72 -12.15
C ASN A 25 -6.46 17.42 -11.46
N ILE A 26 -5.47 16.64 -11.00
CA ILE A 26 -5.72 15.41 -10.24
C ILE A 26 -6.40 15.71 -8.89
N VAL A 27 -5.92 16.73 -8.19
CA VAL A 27 -6.52 17.14 -6.90
C VAL A 27 -7.92 17.72 -7.10
N ARG A 28 -8.10 18.53 -8.15
CA ARG A 28 -9.44 19.05 -8.52
C ARG A 28 -10.42 17.92 -8.84
N LEU A 29 -10.00 16.94 -9.63
CA LEU A 29 -10.81 15.76 -9.95
C LEU A 29 -11.26 15.03 -8.68
N ALA A 30 -10.35 14.87 -7.71
CA ALA A 30 -10.70 14.23 -6.44
C ALA A 30 -11.74 15.03 -5.63
N ILE A 31 -11.63 16.36 -5.62
CA ILE A 31 -12.61 17.23 -4.95
C ILE A 31 -13.96 17.17 -5.67
N GLU A 32 -13.97 17.33 -6.99
CA GLU A 32 -15.19 17.29 -7.82
C GLU A 32 -15.87 15.92 -7.76
N GLY A 33 -15.08 14.85 -7.67
CA GLY A 33 -15.56 13.47 -7.50
C GLY A 33 -16.01 13.11 -6.09
N GLY A 34 -15.96 14.05 -5.13
CA GLY A 34 -16.39 13.82 -3.75
C GLY A 34 -15.50 12.83 -2.98
N CYS A 35 -14.21 12.73 -3.34
CA CYS A 35 -13.28 11.85 -2.63
C CYS A 35 -13.00 12.37 -1.22
N ASN A 36 -12.75 11.44 -0.29
CA ASN A 36 -12.44 11.75 1.10
C ASN A 36 -10.98 12.16 1.32
N GLY A 37 -10.10 11.94 0.35
CA GLY A 37 -8.70 12.30 0.41
C GLY A 37 -7.96 12.02 -0.88
N VAL A 38 -6.76 12.59 -1.02
CA VAL A 38 -5.85 12.37 -2.16
C VAL A 38 -4.53 11.82 -1.64
N ALA A 39 -4.11 10.68 -2.16
CA ALA A 39 -2.81 10.10 -1.88
C ALA A 39 -1.89 10.23 -3.09
N SER A 40 -0.72 10.82 -2.90
CA SER A 40 0.30 10.96 -3.94
C SER A 40 1.69 11.13 -3.33
N THR A 41 2.67 11.41 -4.20
CA THR A 41 4.05 11.70 -3.79
C THR A 41 4.15 13.04 -3.06
N LEU A 42 5.20 13.21 -2.28
CA LEU A 42 5.52 14.49 -1.63
C LEU A 42 5.61 15.63 -2.67
N GLY A 43 6.29 15.39 -3.79
CA GLY A 43 6.49 16.43 -4.82
C GLY A 43 5.19 16.89 -5.47
N VAL A 44 4.28 15.95 -5.77
CA VAL A 44 2.95 16.26 -6.35
C VAL A 44 2.10 17.05 -5.36
N LEU A 45 1.95 16.57 -4.13
CA LEU A 45 1.11 17.24 -3.13
C LEU A 45 1.74 18.56 -2.67
N GLY A 46 3.07 18.63 -2.54
CA GLY A 46 3.79 19.83 -2.18
C GLY A 46 3.58 20.98 -3.17
N ALA A 47 3.56 20.67 -4.47
CA ALA A 47 3.34 21.67 -5.52
C ALA A 47 1.98 22.39 -5.40
N VAL A 48 0.98 21.75 -4.78
CA VAL A 48 -0.40 22.26 -4.69
C VAL A 48 -0.89 22.46 -3.25
N SER A 49 -0.05 22.21 -2.24
CA SER A 49 -0.45 22.16 -0.82
C SER A 49 -1.07 23.48 -0.34
N ARG A 50 -0.47 24.61 -0.64
CA ARG A 50 -1.00 25.94 -0.22
C ARG A 50 -2.42 26.22 -0.73
N LYS A 51 -2.75 25.64 -1.88
CA LYS A 51 -4.05 25.86 -2.54
C LYS A 51 -5.11 24.85 -2.12
N TYR A 52 -4.71 23.64 -1.73
CA TYR A 52 -5.64 22.52 -1.58
C TYR A 52 -5.57 21.75 -0.27
N ALA A 53 -4.50 21.81 0.52
CA ALA A 53 -4.38 21.02 1.75
C ALA A 53 -5.52 21.29 2.77
N HIS A 54 -6.11 22.48 2.74
CA HIS A 54 -7.24 22.84 3.58
C HIS A 54 -8.62 22.48 2.98
N LYS A 55 -8.65 21.96 1.75
CA LYS A 55 -9.90 21.63 1.02
C LYS A 55 -10.15 20.13 0.93
N ILE A 56 -9.11 19.34 0.92
CA ILE A 56 -9.18 17.88 0.84
C ILE A 56 -8.01 17.27 1.61
N PRO A 57 -8.23 16.23 2.44
CA PRO A 57 -7.17 15.54 3.15
C PRO A 57 -6.08 15.01 2.22
N PHE A 58 -4.82 15.30 2.53
CA PHE A 58 -3.65 14.79 1.83
C PHE A 58 -3.07 13.59 2.55
N VAL A 59 -2.74 12.55 1.79
CA VAL A 59 -1.98 11.38 2.21
C VAL A 59 -0.65 11.37 1.45
N VAL A 60 0.44 11.66 2.11
CA VAL A 60 1.77 11.61 1.48
C VAL A 60 2.30 10.19 1.52
N LYS A 61 2.56 9.61 0.35
CA LYS A 61 3.22 8.32 0.25
C LYS A 61 4.74 8.53 0.33
N PHE A 62 5.37 7.90 1.35
CA PHE A 62 6.78 8.10 1.67
C PHE A 62 7.75 7.41 0.74
N ASN A 63 7.42 6.20 0.33
CA ASN A 63 8.34 5.35 -0.40
C ASN A 63 7.76 4.88 -1.72
N HIS A 64 8.65 4.63 -2.64
CA HIS A 64 8.32 4.18 -3.98
C HIS A 64 9.40 3.23 -4.49
N ASN A 65 9.02 2.36 -5.42
CA ASN A 65 9.99 1.58 -6.17
C ASN A 65 10.70 2.51 -7.17
N GLU A 66 12.02 2.47 -7.17
CA GLU A 66 12.85 3.18 -8.14
C GLU A 66 13.10 2.26 -9.34
N PHE A 67 12.43 2.55 -10.47
CA PHE A 67 12.40 1.65 -11.63
C PHE A 67 13.58 1.81 -12.61
N LEU A 68 14.46 2.77 -12.39
CA LEU A 68 15.66 2.94 -13.21
C LEU A 68 16.77 1.97 -12.80
N SER A 69 16.75 1.47 -11.58
CA SER A 69 17.65 0.42 -11.13
C SER A 69 17.28 -0.93 -11.76
N TYR A 70 18.26 -1.58 -12.38
CA TYR A 70 18.08 -2.86 -13.04
C TYR A 70 19.16 -3.87 -12.62
N PRO A 71 18.82 -5.13 -12.33
CA PRO A 71 17.46 -5.68 -12.25
C PRO A 71 16.67 -5.14 -11.06
N ASN A 72 15.34 -5.03 -11.20
CA ASN A 72 14.48 -4.57 -10.11
C ASN A 72 14.41 -5.64 -9.01
N THR A 73 14.72 -5.24 -7.76
CA THR A 73 14.77 -6.12 -6.59
C THR A 73 13.53 -6.04 -5.71
N TYR A 74 12.48 -5.37 -6.17
CA TYR A 74 11.29 -5.05 -5.36
C TYR A 74 11.62 -4.23 -4.11
N ASP A 75 12.52 -3.27 -4.29
CA ASP A 75 12.85 -2.33 -3.25
C ASP A 75 11.87 -1.17 -3.19
N GLN A 76 11.69 -0.65 -1.99
CA GLN A 76 10.95 0.58 -1.72
C GLN A 76 11.90 1.56 -1.08
N THR A 77 12.20 2.64 -1.77
CA THR A 77 13.12 3.69 -1.32
C THR A 77 12.32 4.84 -0.70
N LEU A 78 12.81 5.40 0.39
CA LEU A 78 12.19 6.57 1.03
C LEU A 78 12.47 7.82 0.18
N PHE A 79 11.41 8.57 -0.11
CA PHE A 79 11.45 9.83 -0.87
C PHE A 79 10.91 11.03 -0.06
N ALA A 80 10.40 10.78 1.14
CA ALA A 80 9.82 11.82 1.98
C ALA A 80 10.05 11.50 3.46
N ASP A 81 9.92 12.49 4.31
CA ASP A 81 9.86 12.35 5.76
C ASP A 81 8.52 12.83 6.33
N VAL A 82 8.26 12.49 7.59
CA VAL A 82 6.99 12.74 8.26
C VAL A 82 6.80 14.21 8.56
N GLU A 83 7.84 14.88 9.05
CA GLU A 83 7.84 16.30 9.43
C GLU A 83 7.48 17.17 8.24
N GLN A 84 8.13 16.93 7.10
CA GLN A 84 7.83 17.68 5.87
C GLN A 84 6.40 17.47 5.40
N ALA A 85 5.88 16.22 5.49
CA ALA A 85 4.50 15.94 5.16
C ALA A 85 3.52 16.67 6.11
N PHE A 86 3.81 16.68 7.41
CA PHE A 86 3.02 17.36 8.42
C PHE A 86 3.00 18.87 8.19
N GLU A 87 4.16 19.51 8.03
CA GLU A 87 4.29 20.94 7.77
C GLU A 87 3.60 21.40 6.49
N MET A 88 3.51 20.54 5.49
CA MET A 88 2.77 20.77 4.26
C MET A 88 1.25 20.72 4.46
N GLY A 89 0.77 20.25 5.60
CA GLY A 89 -0.66 20.12 5.91
C GLY A 89 -1.26 18.76 5.56
N ALA A 90 -0.45 17.73 5.38
CA ALA A 90 -0.95 16.36 5.23
C ALA A 90 -1.54 15.86 6.55
N CYS A 91 -2.65 15.16 6.49
CA CYS A 91 -3.31 14.55 7.65
C CYS A 91 -3.01 13.06 7.80
N ALA A 92 -2.41 12.47 6.80
CA ALA A 92 -2.04 11.07 6.79
C ALA A 92 -0.78 10.83 5.96
N VAL A 93 -0.14 9.73 6.25
CA VAL A 93 1.03 9.24 5.51
C VAL A 93 0.80 7.82 5.04
N GLY A 94 1.48 7.44 3.99
CA GLY A 94 1.37 6.12 3.44
C GLY A 94 2.71 5.54 3.03
N ALA A 95 2.81 4.22 3.05
CA ALA A 95 3.98 3.50 2.59
C ALA A 95 3.61 2.19 1.92
N THR A 96 4.51 1.66 1.13
CA THR A 96 4.44 0.29 0.62
C THR A 96 5.48 -0.57 1.34
N VAL A 97 5.09 -1.76 1.75
CA VAL A 97 6.03 -2.83 2.10
C VAL A 97 5.82 -3.98 1.13
N TYR A 98 6.89 -4.41 0.49
CA TYR A 98 6.92 -5.62 -0.33
C TYR A 98 7.33 -6.82 0.52
N PHE A 99 6.36 -7.36 1.26
CA PHE A 99 6.58 -8.52 2.12
C PHE A 99 7.06 -9.73 1.30
N GLY A 100 8.06 -10.43 1.81
CA GLY A 100 8.68 -11.58 1.15
C GLY A 100 9.77 -11.24 0.14
N SER A 101 10.02 -9.97 -0.18
CA SER A 101 11.18 -9.55 -0.97
C SER A 101 12.48 -9.63 -0.16
N ALA A 102 13.61 -9.57 -0.83
CA ALA A 102 14.92 -9.51 -0.17
C ALA A 102 15.03 -8.28 0.77
N GLU A 103 14.36 -7.19 0.43
CA GLU A 103 14.40 -5.93 1.15
C GLU A 103 13.31 -5.77 2.22
N SER A 104 12.41 -6.76 2.38
CA SER A 104 11.24 -6.63 3.25
C SER A 104 11.58 -6.29 4.69
N ARG A 105 12.69 -6.82 5.23
CA ARG A 105 13.10 -6.56 6.64
C ARG A 105 13.46 -5.10 6.87
N ARG A 106 14.20 -4.49 5.95
CA ARG A 106 14.55 -3.08 6.00
C ARG A 106 13.30 -2.21 5.85
N GLN A 107 12.47 -2.51 4.85
CA GLN A 107 11.22 -1.78 4.61
C GLN A 107 10.28 -1.82 5.82
N ILE A 108 10.11 -2.98 6.46
CA ILE A 108 9.31 -3.11 7.69
C ILE A 108 9.84 -2.18 8.79
N TRP A 109 11.15 -2.19 9.02
CA TRP A 109 11.75 -1.36 10.05
C TRP A 109 11.60 0.13 9.74
N GLU A 110 11.94 0.57 8.54
CA GLU A 110 11.83 1.96 8.11
C GLU A 110 10.39 2.47 8.25
N VAL A 111 9.42 1.71 7.74
CA VAL A 111 8.00 2.09 7.79
C VAL A 111 7.50 2.13 9.25
N SER A 112 7.93 1.19 10.10
CA SER A 112 7.53 1.21 11.51
C SER A 112 7.99 2.47 12.25
N GLN A 113 9.22 2.96 11.95
CA GLN A 113 9.72 4.20 12.54
C GLN A 113 8.93 5.43 12.06
N MET A 114 8.59 5.43 10.76
CA MET A 114 7.81 6.52 10.18
C MET A 114 6.36 6.53 10.68
N PHE A 115 5.73 5.37 10.84
CA PHE A 115 4.38 5.26 11.38
C PHE A 115 4.33 5.71 12.85
N LYS A 116 5.29 5.26 13.67
CA LYS A 116 5.44 5.78 15.03
C LYS A 116 5.50 7.31 15.03
N ARG A 117 6.35 7.89 14.21
CA ARG A 117 6.49 9.35 14.16
C ARG A 117 5.23 10.06 13.67
N ALA A 118 4.54 9.48 12.69
CA ALA A 118 3.26 10.00 12.22
C ALA A 118 2.20 10.05 13.34
N HIS A 119 2.09 8.98 14.13
CA HIS A 119 1.18 8.94 15.28
C HIS A 119 1.55 9.97 16.35
N GLU A 120 2.84 10.20 16.62
CA GLU A 120 3.28 11.26 17.54
C GLU A 120 2.83 12.66 17.10
N LEU A 121 2.65 12.88 15.79
CA LEU A 121 2.15 14.11 15.20
C LEU A 121 0.61 14.11 14.96
N GLY A 122 -0.07 13.04 15.35
CA GLY A 122 -1.52 12.89 15.16
C GLY A 122 -1.97 12.61 13.75
N MET A 123 -1.07 12.10 12.90
CA MET A 123 -1.37 11.72 11.52
C MET A 123 -1.81 10.26 11.43
N ALA A 124 -2.75 9.94 10.53
CA ALA A 124 -3.12 8.57 10.23
C ALA A 124 -2.08 7.87 9.34
N THR A 125 -2.03 6.55 9.43
CA THR A 125 -1.07 5.72 8.67
C THR A 125 -1.78 4.74 7.75
N ILE A 126 -1.32 4.65 6.49
CA ILE A 126 -1.89 3.77 5.47
C ILE A 126 -0.79 2.90 4.87
N LEU A 127 -0.96 1.57 4.91
CA LEU A 127 0.02 0.65 4.34
C LEU A 127 -0.50 0.00 3.05
N TRP A 128 0.24 0.17 1.95
CA TRP A 128 0.13 -0.68 0.77
C TRP A 128 0.83 -2.00 1.06
N CYS A 129 0.05 -3.02 1.36
CA CYS A 129 0.49 -4.26 1.96
C CYS A 129 0.59 -5.34 0.88
N TYR A 130 1.73 -5.41 0.19
CA TYR A 130 1.87 -6.28 -0.96
C TYR A 130 2.94 -7.36 -0.75
N LEU A 131 2.66 -8.55 -1.27
CA LEU A 131 3.65 -9.61 -1.39
C LEU A 131 4.49 -9.40 -2.65
N ARG A 132 5.80 -9.63 -2.57
CA ARG A 132 6.71 -9.63 -3.71
C ARG A 132 7.83 -10.63 -3.49
N ASN A 133 7.79 -11.72 -4.25
CA ASN A 133 8.85 -12.70 -4.32
C ASN A 133 8.70 -13.51 -5.61
N ASN A 134 9.75 -13.65 -6.38
CA ASN A 134 9.68 -14.38 -7.64
C ASN A 134 9.24 -15.85 -7.46
N ALA A 135 9.55 -16.45 -6.30
CA ALA A 135 9.13 -17.83 -5.99
C ALA A 135 7.63 -17.98 -5.72
N PHE A 136 6.89 -16.87 -5.55
CA PHE A 136 5.44 -16.92 -5.31
C PHE A 136 4.61 -17.01 -6.59
N LYS A 137 5.25 -17.08 -7.74
CA LYS A 137 4.59 -17.41 -9.00
C LYS A 137 5.13 -18.73 -9.52
N GLN A 138 4.25 -19.71 -9.72
CA GLN A 138 4.61 -21.04 -10.23
C GLN A 138 3.69 -21.37 -11.41
N GLY A 139 4.28 -21.45 -12.61
CA GLY A 139 3.51 -21.60 -13.85
C GLY A 139 2.54 -20.44 -14.03
N ASP A 140 1.27 -20.73 -14.21
CA ASP A 140 0.21 -19.74 -14.39
C ASP A 140 -0.42 -19.28 -13.06
N THR A 141 -0.06 -19.89 -11.94
CA THR A 141 -0.63 -19.54 -10.62
C THR A 141 0.18 -18.45 -9.93
N ASP A 142 -0.50 -17.38 -9.53
CA ASP A 142 0.07 -16.26 -8.77
C ASP A 142 -0.33 -16.33 -7.29
N TYR A 143 0.58 -16.82 -6.45
CA TYR A 143 0.38 -16.92 -5.01
C TYR A 143 0.56 -15.62 -4.25
N HIS A 144 0.94 -14.51 -4.89
CA HIS A 144 1.00 -13.20 -4.24
C HIS A 144 -0.36 -12.71 -3.72
N VAL A 145 -1.45 -13.31 -4.19
CA VAL A 145 -2.80 -12.99 -3.77
C VAL A 145 -3.47 -14.11 -2.96
N SER A 146 -2.71 -15.11 -2.53
CA SER A 146 -3.25 -16.20 -1.69
C SER A 146 -3.85 -15.66 -0.39
N ALA A 147 -4.98 -16.20 0.03
CA ALA A 147 -5.72 -15.70 1.19
C ALA A 147 -4.88 -15.75 2.48
N ASP A 148 -4.18 -16.85 2.75
CA ASP A 148 -3.33 -17.01 3.93
C ASP A 148 -2.10 -16.11 3.91
N MET A 149 -1.43 -16.00 2.76
CA MET A 149 -0.21 -15.18 2.63
C MET A 149 -0.52 -13.69 2.69
N SER A 150 -1.56 -13.23 2.01
CA SER A 150 -2.00 -11.83 2.07
C SER A 150 -2.58 -11.48 3.45
N GLY A 151 -3.28 -12.42 4.10
CA GLY A 151 -3.71 -12.28 5.49
C GLY A 151 -2.54 -12.14 6.45
N GLN A 152 -1.47 -12.92 6.27
CA GLN A 152 -0.24 -12.78 7.05
C GLN A 152 0.41 -11.41 6.82
N ALA A 153 0.47 -10.94 5.58
CA ALA A 153 0.99 -9.61 5.27
C ALA A 153 0.16 -8.51 5.94
N ASN A 154 -1.16 -8.61 5.90
CA ASN A 154 -2.06 -7.67 6.60
C ASN A 154 -1.78 -7.64 8.11
N HIS A 155 -1.61 -8.82 8.71
CA HIS A 155 -1.31 -8.91 10.14
C HIS A 155 0.06 -8.29 10.49
N LEU A 156 1.06 -8.47 9.65
CA LEU A 156 2.35 -7.77 9.80
C LEU A 156 2.17 -6.25 9.67
N GLY A 157 1.34 -5.79 8.73
CA GLY A 157 1.04 -4.38 8.53
C GLY A 157 0.41 -3.72 9.76
N VAL A 158 -0.60 -4.35 10.35
CA VAL A 158 -1.22 -3.81 11.58
C VAL A 158 -0.33 -3.97 12.81
N THR A 159 0.63 -4.90 12.80
CA THR A 159 1.62 -5.06 13.86
C THR A 159 2.61 -3.88 13.90
N ILE A 160 2.87 -3.25 12.77
CA ILE A 160 3.69 -2.01 12.68
C ILE A 160 2.83 -0.75 12.72
N GLU A 161 1.62 -0.86 13.27
CA GLU A 161 0.72 0.26 13.55
C GLU A 161 0.15 0.95 12.28
N ALA A 162 -0.13 0.20 11.22
CA ALA A 162 -0.95 0.73 10.14
C ALA A 162 -2.41 0.87 10.59
N ASP A 163 -2.98 2.07 10.49
CA ASP A 163 -4.40 2.33 10.77
C ASP A 163 -5.30 1.77 9.66
N ILE A 164 -4.79 1.80 8.41
CA ILE A 164 -5.50 1.32 7.23
C ILE A 164 -4.58 0.45 6.38
N ILE A 165 -5.06 -0.73 6.03
CA ILE A 165 -4.39 -1.63 5.10
C ILE A 165 -5.02 -1.52 3.71
N LYS A 166 -4.19 -1.26 2.70
CA LYS A 166 -4.58 -1.42 1.29
C LYS A 166 -4.02 -2.74 0.77
N GLN A 167 -4.91 -3.65 0.39
CA GLN A 167 -4.54 -4.98 -0.08
C GLN A 167 -5.19 -5.28 -1.44
N LYS A 168 -4.63 -6.23 -2.17
CA LYS A 168 -5.26 -6.83 -3.34
C LYS A 168 -6.37 -7.79 -2.91
N MET A 169 -7.35 -8.01 -3.80
CA MET A 169 -8.32 -9.09 -3.59
C MET A 169 -7.59 -10.43 -3.45
N ALA A 170 -7.94 -11.16 -2.41
CA ALA A 170 -7.36 -12.46 -2.15
C ALA A 170 -8.00 -13.56 -3.01
N GLU A 171 -7.27 -14.67 -3.17
CA GLU A 171 -7.71 -15.87 -3.87
C GLU A 171 -7.58 -17.12 -2.97
N ASN A 172 -8.48 -18.06 -3.19
CA ASN A 172 -8.46 -19.38 -2.56
C ASN A 172 -7.63 -20.36 -3.42
N ASN A 173 -6.29 -20.23 -3.40
CA ASN A 173 -5.38 -20.97 -4.28
C ASN A 173 -4.35 -21.85 -3.57
N GLY A 174 -4.47 -22.01 -2.25
CA GLY A 174 -3.65 -22.93 -1.45
C GLY A 174 -2.39 -22.32 -0.82
N GLY A 175 -1.96 -21.15 -1.24
CA GLY A 175 -0.90 -20.35 -0.61
C GLY A 175 0.32 -21.10 -0.09
N PHE A 176 0.64 -21.00 1.19
CA PHE A 176 1.79 -21.66 1.84
C PHE A 176 1.83 -23.17 1.61
N ASN A 177 0.66 -23.83 1.63
CA ASN A 177 0.61 -25.28 1.44
C ASN A 177 0.98 -25.66 -0.01
N ALA A 178 0.51 -24.91 -1.00
CA ALA A 178 0.84 -25.15 -2.39
C ALA A 178 2.32 -24.87 -2.67
N LEU A 179 2.86 -23.79 -2.12
CA LEU A 179 4.27 -23.41 -2.25
C LEU A 179 5.22 -24.29 -1.42
N LYS A 180 4.69 -25.10 -0.50
CA LYS A 180 5.45 -26.00 0.38
C LYS A 180 6.53 -25.28 1.22
N PHE A 181 6.28 -24.05 1.58
CA PHE A 181 7.12 -23.36 2.55
C PHE A 181 6.26 -22.78 3.68
N SER A 182 6.89 -22.51 4.86
CA SER A 182 6.15 -22.10 6.07
C SER A 182 5.06 -23.10 6.48
N LYS A 183 4.26 -22.72 7.46
CA LYS A 183 3.12 -23.54 7.93
C LYS A 183 1.90 -22.65 8.07
N THR A 184 0.80 -23.10 7.49
CA THR A 184 -0.51 -22.52 7.71
C THR A 184 -1.49 -23.62 8.11
N SER A 185 -2.57 -23.26 8.76
CA SER A 185 -3.67 -24.21 9.01
C SER A 185 -4.44 -24.42 7.70
N SER A 186 -4.73 -25.67 7.38
CA SER A 186 -5.62 -26.02 6.25
C SER A 186 -7.01 -25.39 6.38
N LYS A 187 -7.41 -25.07 7.63
CA LYS A 187 -8.68 -24.39 7.92
C LYS A 187 -8.87 -23.05 7.23
N VAL A 188 -7.79 -22.36 6.87
CA VAL A 188 -7.90 -21.13 6.09
C VAL A 188 -8.73 -21.38 4.82
N TYR A 189 -8.46 -22.48 4.13
CA TYR A 189 -9.08 -22.82 2.86
C TYR A 189 -10.31 -23.73 3.00
N SER A 190 -10.43 -24.50 4.10
CA SER A 190 -11.56 -25.42 4.28
C SER A 190 -12.70 -24.86 5.14
N GLU A 191 -12.43 -23.86 5.98
CA GLU A 191 -13.40 -23.38 6.97
C GLU A 191 -13.52 -21.85 7.03
N LEU A 192 -12.42 -21.10 6.74
CA LEU A 192 -12.35 -19.66 6.98
C LEU A 192 -12.54 -18.82 5.70
N THR A 193 -12.36 -19.41 4.54
CA THR A 193 -12.56 -18.76 3.24
C THR A 193 -13.38 -19.66 2.32
N THR A 194 -13.99 -19.06 1.31
CA THR A 194 -14.55 -19.73 0.14
C THR A 194 -14.06 -18.99 -1.10
N ASP A 195 -14.48 -19.40 -2.29
CA ASP A 195 -14.21 -18.64 -3.53
C ASP A 195 -15.05 -17.37 -3.65
N HIS A 196 -15.97 -17.15 -2.70
CA HIS A 196 -16.80 -15.95 -2.74
C HIS A 196 -16.03 -14.73 -2.23
N PRO A 197 -16.00 -13.60 -2.97
CA PRO A 197 -15.22 -12.41 -2.61
C PRO A 197 -15.49 -11.87 -1.20
N ILE A 198 -16.74 -11.93 -0.72
CA ILE A 198 -17.11 -11.47 0.63
C ILE A 198 -16.40 -12.29 1.71
N ASP A 199 -16.30 -13.60 1.54
CA ASP A 199 -15.63 -14.48 2.52
C ASP A 199 -14.12 -14.24 2.53
N LEU A 200 -13.53 -14.04 1.35
CA LEU A 200 -12.12 -13.68 1.22
C LEU A 200 -11.81 -12.34 1.89
N VAL A 201 -12.63 -11.30 1.65
CA VAL A 201 -12.48 -10.00 2.30
C VAL A 201 -12.69 -10.11 3.82
N ARG A 202 -13.70 -10.85 4.27
CA ARG A 202 -13.94 -11.07 5.70
C ARG A 202 -12.72 -11.68 6.40
N TYR A 203 -12.07 -12.67 5.78
CA TYR A 203 -10.84 -13.24 6.30
C TYR A 203 -9.71 -12.20 6.38
N GLN A 204 -9.53 -11.39 5.33
CA GLN A 204 -8.54 -10.32 5.32
C GLN A 204 -8.79 -9.30 6.44
N VAL A 205 -10.04 -8.87 6.63
CA VAL A 205 -10.44 -7.96 7.72
C VAL A 205 -10.17 -8.59 9.10
N ALA A 206 -10.45 -9.89 9.26
CA ALA A 206 -10.13 -10.58 10.51
C ALA A 206 -8.63 -10.56 10.82
N CYS A 207 -7.77 -10.64 9.79
CA CYS A 207 -6.31 -10.52 9.94
C CYS A 207 -5.86 -9.11 10.36
N CYS A 208 -6.69 -8.08 10.18
CA CYS A 208 -6.48 -6.70 10.62
C CYS A 208 -7.04 -6.47 12.04
N HIS A 209 -6.61 -7.28 13.02
CA HIS A 209 -7.09 -7.24 14.41
C HIS A 209 -8.62 -7.27 14.52
N MET A 210 -9.27 -8.18 13.77
CA MET A 210 -10.73 -8.30 13.69
C MET A 210 -11.43 -7.01 13.25
N GLY A 211 -10.81 -6.28 12.31
CA GLY A 211 -11.35 -5.03 11.78
C GLY A 211 -11.14 -3.81 12.67
N ARG A 212 -10.25 -3.87 13.67
CA ARG A 212 -9.88 -2.68 14.46
C ARG A 212 -8.96 -1.74 13.69
N ALA A 213 -8.19 -2.26 12.74
CA ALA A 213 -7.58 -1.45 11.69
C ALA A 213 -8.46 -1.53 10.44
N GLY A 214 -8.54 -0.44 9.67
CA GLY A 214 -9.31 -0.38 8.42
C GLY A 214 -8.67 -1.21 7.30
N MET A 215 -9.48 -1.62 6.32
CA MET A 215 -8.99 -2.26 5.11
C MET A 215 -9.78 -1.78 3.88
#